data_ae5b607e1528a53a567556dec060d3b5
#
_entry.id   ae5b607e1528a53a567556dec060d3b5
#
_cell.length_a   1.000
_cell.length_b   1.000
_cell.length_c   1.000
_cell.angle_alpha   90.00
_cell.angle_beta   90.00
_cell.angle_gamma   90.00
#
_symmetry.space_group_name_H-M   'P 1'
#
loop_
_entity.id
_entity.type
_entity.pdbx_description
1 polymer ?
#
loop_
_entity_poly.entity_id
_entity_poly.type
_entity_poly.pdbx_seq_one_letter_code
_entity_poly.pdbx_strand_id
1 'polypeptide(L)'
;EDPNVVPEDTYEINWYMQGMPQEDVASVEAAVNDYLKDKINATLKMHRLESNQYSKQLNTMIAAGEYFDIAWTTPGVLTYTANARNGAWLALDDYIDTYIPKTIEQLGEIADNARVDGKLYAIPTYKEMADSRGWTYRKDIAEKYNINMDNIKTFDELLPVLKMIKENEPNMQYPIDWGSDRTPEALMKYEE
;
A
#
# COMPACT_ATOMS: atom_id res chain seq x y z
N GLU A 1 29.00 1.07 -13.70
CA GLU A 1 29.65 0.54 -12.48
C GLU A 1 29.26 -0.92 -12.31
N ASP A 2 30.19 -1.75 -11.79
CA ASP A 2 29.90 -3.17 -11.54
C ASP A 2 29.05 -3.30 -10.25
N PRO A 3 27.83 -3.85 -10.31
CA PRO A 3 26.95 -3.97 -9.14
C PRO A 3 27.47 -4.93 -8.06
N ASN A 4 28.52 -5.70 -8.36
CA ASN A 4 29.14 -6.62 -7.41
C ASN A 4 30.31 -5.99 -6.63
N VAL A 5 30.70 -4.77 -6.96
CA VAL A 5 31.76 -4.04 -6.25
C VAL A 5 31.13 -3.26 -5.10
N VAL A 6 31.56 -3.57 -3.88
CA VAL A 6 31.12 -2.84 -2.68
C VAL A 6 31.84 -1.48 -2.66
N PRO A 7 31.11 -0.35 -2.56
CA PRO A 7 31.70 0.98 -2.48
C PRO A 7 32.66 1.13 -1.29
N GLU A 8 33.71 1.94 -1.42
CA GLU A 8 34.65 2.22 -0.33
C GLU A 8 34.02 3.13 0.74
N ASP A 9 33.25 4.14 0.30
CA ASP A 9 32.58 5.09 1.18
C ASP A 9 31.22 4.55 1.61
N THR A 10 30.87 4.69 2.89
CA THR A 10 29.57 4.32 3.43
C THR A 10 28.52 5.34 3.02
N TYR A 11 27.42 4.88 2.44
CA TYR A 11 26.29 5.72 2.05
C TYR A 11 25.09 5.55 3.00
N GLU A 12 24.46 6.64 3.44
CA GLU A 12 23.22 6.59 4.22
C GLU A 12 22.00 6.70 3.29
N ILE A 13 21.19 5.65 3.26
CA ILE A 13 19.94 5.58 2.50
C ILE A 13 18.82 6.15 3.35
N ASN A 14 18.19 7.22 2.89
CA ASN A 14 17.04 7.85 3.53
C ASN A 14 15.74 7.33 2.92
N TRP A 15 15.02 6.50 3.66
CA TRP A 15 13.75 5.89 3.23
C TRP A 15 12.57 6.52 3.95
N TYR A 16 11.73 7.23 3.19
CA TYR A 16 10.50 7.83 3.67
C TYR A 16 9.31 6.91 3.44
N MET A 17 8.59 6.59 4.51
CA MET A 17 7.44 5.69 4.48
C MET A 17 6.27 6.23 5.32
N GLN A 18 5.06 5.97 4.82
CA GLN A 18 3.84 6.27 5.56
C GLN A 18 3.62 5.24 6.67
N GLY A 19 3.26 5.68 7.85
CA GLY A 19 2.88 4.83 8.98
C GLY A 19 3.19 5.48 10.32
N MET A 20 2.48 5.03 11.34
CA MET A 20 2.76 5.46 12.71
C MET A 20 4.19 5.05 13.12
N PRO A 21 4.89 5.88 13.90
CA PRO A 21 6.13 5.47 14.53
C PRO A 21 5.93 4.17 15.33
N GLN A 22 6.91 3.29 15.25
CA GLN A 22 6.91 2.01 15.97
C GLN A 22 8.06 2.00 16.98
N GLU A 23 7.86 1.35 18.12
CA GLU A 23 8.88 1.30 19.19
C GLU A 23 10.16 0.59 18.72
N ASP A 24 10.03 -0.40 17.85
CA ASP A 24 11.12 -1.25 17.39
C ASP A 24 11.89 -0.73 16.17
N VAL A 25 11.60 0.48 15.67
CA VAL A 25 12.28 1.03 14.46
C VAL A 25 13.79 0.98 14.60
N ALA A 26 14.33 1.40 15.74
CA ALA A 26 15.77 1.43 15.96
C ALA A 26 16.41 0.03 15.91
N SER A 27 15.74 -1.00 16.44
CA SER A 27 16.24 -2.38 16.40
C SER A 27 16.17 -2.97 14.99
N VAL A 28 15.13 -2.63 14.23
CA VAL A 28 15.01 -3.02 12.83
C VAL A 28 16.07 -2.32 11.98
N GLU A 29 16.27 -1.01 12.13
CA GLU A 29 17.37 -0.29 11.45
C GLU A 29 18.72 -0.93 11.76
N ALA A 30 19.02 -1.24 13.02
CA ALA A 30 20.27 -1.87 13.39
C ALA A 30 20.48 -3.22 12.69
N ALA A 31 19.48 -4.09 12.68
CA ALA A 31 19.56 -5.39 12.02
C ALA A 31 19.72 -5.28 10.50
N VAL A 32 19.02 -4.33 9.87
CA VAL A 32 19.16 -4.06 8.43
C VAL A 32 20.54 -3.49 8.13
N ASN A 33 21.05 -2.57 8.94
CA ASN A 33 22.35 -1.95 8.77
C ASN A 33 23.51 -2.93 8.91
N ASP A 34 23.41 -3.88 9.84
CA ASP A 34 24.38 -4.97 9.94
C ASP A 34 24.44 -5.81 8.65
N TYR A 35 23.28 -6.07 8.03
CA TYR A 35 23.22 -6.78 6.77
C TYR A 35 23.75 -5.96 5.59
N LEU A 36 23.35 -4.68 5.48
CA LEU A 36 23.71 -3.81 4.35
C LEU A 36 25.19 -3.47 4.32
N LYS A 37 25.82 -3.33 5.48
CA LYS A 37 27.24 -3.00 5.61
C LYS A 37 28.14 -3.94 4.81
N ASP A 38 27.90 -5.24 4.94
CA ASP A 38 28.71 -6.26 4.26
C ASP A 38 28.33 -6.45 2.78
N LYS A 39 27.15 -5.99 2.37
CA LYS A 39 26.64 -6.20 1.01
C LYS A 39 26.92 -5.02 0.09
N ILE A 40 26.67 -3.82 0.54
CA ILE A 40 26.74 -2.61 -0.28
C ILE A 40 27.40 -1.43 0.45
N ASN A 41 27.98 -1.64 1.62
CA ASN A 41 28.56 -0.60 2.47
C ASN A 41 27.62 0.59 2.66
N ALA A 42 26.35 0.32 3.01
CA ALA A 42 25.34 1.34 3.23
C ALA A 42 24.69 1.18 4.60
N THR A 43 24.10 2.26 5.08
CA THR A 43 23.19 2.29 6.22
C THR A 43 21.82 2.76 5.77
N LEU A 44 20.76 2.28 6.42
CA LEU A 44 19.39 2.70 6.19
C LEU A 44 18.90 3.56 7.33
N LYS A 45 18.30 4.69 7.00
CA LYS A 45 17.53 5.54 7.92
C LYS A 45 16.07 5.54 7.53
N MET A 46 15.21 5.04 8.42
CA MET A 46 13.77 4.98 8.18
C MET A 46 13.06 6.21 8.75
N HIS A 47 12.42 6.98 7.88
CA HIS A 47 11.60 8.14 8.24
C HIS A 47 10.12 7.76 8.15
N ARG A 48 9.54 7.33 9.28
CA ARG A 48 8.11 7.00 9.37
C ARG A 48 7.29 8.23 9.71
N LEU A 49 6.36 8.56 8.84
CA LEU A 49 5.50 9.74 8.96
C LEU A 49 4.02 9.33 8.98
N GLU A 50 3.24 9.95 9.85
CA GLU A 50 1.80 9.75 9.86
C GLU A 50 1.16 10.13 8.53
N SER A 51 0.06 9.47 8.17
CA SER A 51 -0.58 9.60 6.86
C SER A 51 -0.90 11.03 6.46
N ASN A 52 -1.35 11.84 7.42
CA ASN A 52 -1.70 13.25 7.20
C ASN A 52 -0.48 14.17 7.01
N GLN A 53 0.68 13.76 7.50
CA GLN A 53 1.93 14.52 7.40
C GLN A 53 2.79 14.09 6.21
N TYR A 54 2.75 12.82 5.86
CA TYR A 54 3.60 12.21 4.85
C TYR A 54 3.55 12.95 3.51
N SER A 55 2.37 13.02 2.88
CA SER A 55 2.24 13.68 1.57
C SER A 55 2.59 15.17 1.62
N LYS A 56 2.25 15.87 2.73
CA LYS A 56 2.55 17.28 2.88
C LYS A 56 4.06 17.52 2.95
N GLN A 57 4.76 16.75 3.79
CA GLN A 57 6.20 16.89 3.96
C GLN A 57 6.95 16.54 2.68
N LEU A 58 6.66 15.38 2.09
CA LEU A 58 7.36 14.95 0.87
C LEU A 58 7.08 15.89 -0.33
N ASN A 59 5.87 16.39 -0.49
CA ASN A 59 5.58 17.38 -1.53
C ASN A 59 6.37 18.69 -1.31
N THR A 60 6.58 19.10 -0.05
CA THR A 60 7.42 20.25 0.27
C THR A 60 8.88 19.99 -0.10
N MET A 61 9.42 18.82 0.25
CA MET A 61 10.80 18.41 -0.11
C MET A 61 10.99 18.37 -1.64
N ILE A 62 10.05 17.74 -2.37
CA ILE A 62 10.07 17.70 -3.84
C ILE A 62 10.06 19.11 -4.43
N ALA A 63 9.19 19.99 -3.94
CA ALA A 63 9.10 21.37 -4.42
C ALA A 63 10.36 22.21 -4.12
N ALA A 64 11.04 21.91 -3.00
CA ALA A 64 12.30 22.55 -2.62
C ALA A 64 13.53 21.94 -3.32
N GLY A 65 13.38 20.83 -4.04
CA GLY A 65 14.50 20.10 -4.63
C GLY A 65 15.37 19.40 -3.59
N GLU A 66 14.82 19.11 -2.42
CA GLU A 66 15.52 18.36 -1.37
C GLU A 66 15.62 16.90 -1.76
N TYR A 67 16.80 16.32 -1.51
CA TYR A 67 17.10 14.95 -1.88
C TYR A 67 16.58 13.93 -0.84
N PHE A 68 16.09 12.81 -1.32
CA PHE A 68 15.82 11.58 -0.58
C PHE A 68 15.99 10.38 -1.51
N ASP A 69 16.29 9.21 -0.96
CA ASP A 69 16.61 8.03 -1.76
C ASP A 69 15.37 7.23 -2.13
N ILE A 70 14.53 6.92 -1.14
CA ILE A 70 13.36 6.07 -1.32
C ILE A 70 12.14 6.72 -0.68
N ALA A 71 11.04 6.78 -1.42
CA ALA A 71 9.74 7.21 -0.92
C ALA A 71 8.63 6.24 -1.34
N TRP A 72 7.70 5.96 -0.43
CA TRP A 72 6.51 5.21 -0.75
C TRP A 72 5.49 6.09 -1.48
N THR A 73 4.96 5.62 -2.59
CA THR A 73 4.01 6.36 -3.42
C THR A 73 2.87 5.48 -3.92
N THR A 74 1.71 6.08 -4.18
CA THR A 74 0.54 5.44 -4.82
C THR A 74 -0.18 6.48 -5.69
N PRO A 75 -1.20 6.09 -6.47
CA PRO A 75 -2.03 7.07 -7.19
C PRO A 75 -2.67 8.13 -6.27
N GLY A 76 -3.00 7.78 -5.02
CA GLY A 76 -3.64 8.68 -4.05
C GLY A 76 -2.69 9.34 -3.06
N VAL A 77 -1.46 8.83 -2.93
CA VAL A 77 -0.46 9.34 -1.98
C VAL A 77 0.80 9.69 -2.74
N LEU A 78 1.27 10.92 -2.62
CA LEU A 78 2.38 11.48 -3.41
C LEU A 78 2.18 11.39 -4.92
N THR A 79 0.98 11.20 -5.40
CA THR A 79 0.54 11.19 -6.79
C THR A 79 1.61 10.67 -7.76
N TYR A 80 1.85 9.36 -7.74
CA TYR A 80 2.95 8.70 -8.47
C TYR A 80 3.12 9.23 -9.90
N THR A 81 2.04 9.18 -10.70
CA THR A 81 2.08 9.57 -12.12
C THR A 81 2.43 11.05 -12.33
N ALA A 82 1.88 11.96 -11.52
CA ALA A 82 2.17 13.38 -11.66
C ALA A 82 3.63 13.68 -11.31
N ASN A 83 4.14 13.10 -10.23
CA ASN A 83 5.53 13.30 -9.82
C ASN A 83 6.54 12.64 -10.77
N ALA A 84 6.19 11.51 -11.40
CA ALA A 84 7.00 10.92 -12.48
C ALA A 84 7.13 11.88 -13.67
N ARG A 85 6.02 12.46 -14.13
CA ARG A 85 6.01 13.43 -15.23
C ARG A 85 6.73 14.73 -14.90
N ASN A 86 6.69 15.15 -13.65
CA ASN A 86 7.39 16.34 -13.17
C ASN A 86 8.89 16.10 -12.88
N GLY A 87 9.40 14.88 -13.09
CA GLY A 87 10.81 14.57 -12.90
C GLY A 87 11.24 14.42 -11.43
N ALA A 88 10.29 14.20 -10.52
CA ALA A 88 10.61 13.96 -9.10
C ALA A 88 11.15 12.55 -8.84
N TRP A 89 10.86 11.60 -9.72
CA TRP A 89 11.31 10.22 -9.61
C TRP A 89 12.37 9.89 -10.65
N LEU A 90 13.36 9.10 -10.27
CA LEU A 90 14.35 8.55 -11.19
C LEU A 90 13.72 7.52 -12.11
N ALA A 91 13.93 7.62 -13.43
CA ALA A 91 13.59 6.56 -14.36
C ALA A 91 14.56 5.37 -14.16
N LEU A 92 14.01 4.17 -14.00
CA LEU A 92 14.75 2.99 -13.59
C LEU A 92 15.20 2.11 -14.78
N ASP A 93 14.72 2.38 -15.99
CA ASP A 93 14.90 1.51 -17.15
C ASP A 93 16.39 1.20 -17.45
N ASP A 94 17.29 2.18 -17.29
CA ASP A 94 18.73 2.00 -17.52
C ASP A 94 19.42 1.15 -16.44
N TYR A 95 18.73 0.86 -15.33
CA TYR A 95 19.30 0.21 -14.14
C TYR A 95 18.72 -1.18 -13.88
N ILE A 96 17.49 -1.46 -14.29
CA ILE A 96 16.73 -2.66 -13.90
C ILE A 96 17.43 -3.96 -14.30
N ASP A 97 17.99 -4.03 -15.51
CA ASP A 97 18.63 -5.24 -16.01
C ASP A 97 19.94 -5.55 -15.27
N THR A 98 20.62 -4.51 -14.81
CA THR A 98 21.91 -4.65 -14.13
C THR A 98 21.75 -4.90 -12.63
N TYR A 99 20.88 -4.14 -11.96
CA TYR A 99 20.81 -4.11 -10.50
C TYR A 99 19.68 -4.94 -9.91
N ILE A 100 18.54 -5.08 -10.62
CA ILE A 100 17.35 -5.76 -10.10
C ILE A 100 16.70 -6.75 -11.09
N PRO A 101 17.47 -7.53 -11.91
CA PRO A 101 16.87 -8.40 -12.91
C PRO A 101 15.92 -9.43 -12.31
N LYS A 102 16.26 -10.03 -11.16
CA LYS A 102 15.41 -11.01 -10.47
C LYS A 102 14.11 -10.40 -9.95
N THR A 103 14.14 -9.15 -9.51
CA THR A 103 12.93 -8.44 -9.05
C THR A 103 12.00 -8.20 -10.21
N ILE A 104 12.51 -7.78 -11.36
CA ILE A 104 11.70 -7.56 -12.57
C ILE A 104 11.14 -8.87 -13.09
N GLU A 105 11.92 -9.93 -13.12
CA GLU A 105 11.46 -11.28 -13.50
C GLU A 105 10.30 -11.74 -12.58
N GLN A 106 10.42 -11.53 -11.27
CA GLN A 106 9.39 -11.90 -10.29
C GLN A 106 8.12 -11.07 -10.45
N LEU A 107 8.23 -9.78 -10.74
CA LEU A 107 7.10 -8.88 -10.93
C LEU A 107 6.36 -9.16 -12.25
N GLY A 108 7.09 -9.55 -13.31
CA GLY A 108 6.51 -9.79 -14.63
C GLY A 108 5.64 -8.61 -15.10
N GLU A 109 4.40 -8.88 -15.52
CA GLU A 109 3.46 -7.87 -16.02
C GLU A 109 3.09 -6.78 -14.98
N ILE A 110 3.30 -7.04 -13.68
CA ILE A 110 3.04 -6.04 -12.63
C ILE A 110 3.97 -4.83 -12.81
N ALA A 111 5.22 -5.06 -13.21
CA ALA A 111 6.16 -3.98 -13.48
C ALA A 111 5.68 -3.07 -14.62
N ASP A 112 5.07 -3.65 -15.65
CA ASP A 112 4.56 -2.88 -16.80
C ASP A 112 3.37 -1.99 -16.42
N ASN A 113 2.54 -2.43 -15.48
CA ASN A 113 1.43 -1.63 -14.96
C ASN A 113 1.88 -0.38 -14.17
N ALA A 114 3.12 -0.36 -13.70
CA ALA A 114 3.71 0.79 -13.00
C ALA A 114 4.40 1.79 -13.96
N ARG A 115 4.42 1.53 -15.27
CA ARG A 115 5.04 2.45 -16.23
C ARG A 115 4.22 3.71 -16.43
N VAL A 116 4.91 4.83 -16.47
CA VAL A 116 4.35 6.16 -16.82
C VAL A 116 5.03 6.62 -18.10
N ASP A 117 4.23 6.86 -19.15
CA ASP A 117 4.73 7.27 -20.47
C ASP A 117 5.86 6.35 -20.99
N GLY A 118 5.71 5.03 -20.72
CA GLY A 118 6.62 3.98 -21.17
C GLY A 118 7.83 3.72 -20.25
N LYS A 119 8.05 4.52 -19.21
CA LYS A 119 9.18 4.38 -18.28
C LYS A 119 8.76 3.91 -16.90
N LEU A 120 9.59 3.11 -16.26
CA LEU A 120 9.41 2.64 -14.89
C LEU A 120 10.07 3.62 -13.91
N TYR A 121 9.31 4.10 -12.92
CA TYR A 121 9.81 5.04 -11.89
C TYR A 121 9.65 4.49 -10.46
N ALA A 122 9.06 3.34 -10.31
CA ALA A 122 8.90 2.70 -9.00
C ALA A 122 8.95 1.18 -9.14
N ILE A 123 9.35 0.51 -8.07
CA ILE A 123 9.22 -0.93 -7.93
C ILE A 123 7.88 -1.22 -7.26
N PRO A 124 6.91 -1.83 -7.97
CA PRO A 124 5.63 -2.18 -7.40
C PRO A 124 5.76 -3.15 -6.23
N THR A 125 4.89 -3.00 -5.24
CA THR A 125 4.79 -3.99 -4.17
C THR A 125 4.26 -5.30 -4.73
N TYR A 126 5.02 -6.38 -4.58
CA TYR A 126 4.56 -7.73 -4.90
C TYR A 126 3.74 -8.28 -3.73
N LYS A 127 2.44 -8.35 -3.90
CA LYS A 127 1.49 -8.84 -2.90
C LYS A 127 0.30 -9.52 -3.58
N GLU A 128 -0.68 -9.90 -2.81
CA GLU A 128 -1.91 -10.52 -3.31
C GLU A 128 -2.56 -9.65 -4.40
N MET A 129 -2.82 -10.26 -5.56
CA MET A 129 -3.42 -9.57 -6.71
C MET A 129 -4.95 -9.51 -6.64
N ALA A 130 -5.54 -10.30 -5.75
CA ALA A 130 -6.97 -10.35 -5.52
C ALA A 130 -7.27 -10.22 -4.03
N ASP A 131 -8.31 -9.47 -3.72
CA ASP A 131 -8.83 -9.30 -2.37
C ASP A 131 -10.25 -9.87 -2.29
N SER A 132 -10.51 -10.69 -1.29
CA SER A 132 -11.84 -11.23 -1.05
C SER A 132 -12.70 -10.18 -0.36
N ARG A 133 -13.85 -9.88 -0.96
CA ARG A 133 -14.86 -9.05 -0.33
C ARG A 133 -15.94 -9.92 0.26
N GLY A 134 -16.38 -9.57 1.46
CA GLY A 134 -17.38 -10.36 2.16
C GLY A 134 -18.05 -9.54 3.26
N TRP A 135 -19.09 -10.14 3.82
CA TRP A 135 -19.82 -9.58 4.95
C TRP A 135 -19.17 -10.01 6.26
N THR A 136 -18.81 -9.06 7.09
CA THR A 136 -18.53 -9.33 8.50
C THR A 136 -19.82 -9.10 9.27
N TYR A 137 -20.27 -10.09 10.05
CA TYR A 137 -21.54 -10.05 10.75
C TYR A 137 -21.39 -10.39 12.24
N ARG A 138 -22.33 -9.92 13.02
CA ARG A 138 -22.43 -10.26 14.44
C ARG A 138 -23.00 -11.66 14.59
N LYS A 139 -22.18 -12.55 15.13
CA LYS A 139 -22.53 -13.96 15.34
C LYS A 139 -23.76 -14.14 16.26
N ASP A 140 -23.81 -13.35 17.34
CA ASP A 140 -24.92 -13.39 18.29
C ASP A 140 -26.27 -13.03 17.65
N ILE A 141 -26.31 -12.10 16.70
CA ILE A 141 -27.50 -11.75 15.94
C ILE A 141 -27.88 -12.87 14.95
N ALA A 142 -26.91 -13.42 14.26
CA ALA A 142 -27.15 -14.51 13.34
C ALA A 142 -27.72 -15.76 14.07
N GLU A 143 -27.18 -16.10 15.22
CA GLU A 143 -27.68 -17.20 16.05
C GLU A 143 -29.07 -16.91 16.61
N LYS A 144 -29.31 -15.70 17.13
CA LYS A 144 -30.60 -15.27 17.69
C LYS A 144 -31.77 -15.43 16.72
N TYR A 145 -31.54 -15.09 15.45
CA TYR A 145 -32.55 -15.14 14.40
C TYR A 145 -32.41 -16.31 13.45
N ASN A 146 -31.54 -17.26 13.77
CA ASN A 146 -31.25 -18.44 12.95
C ASN A 146 -30.94 -18.10 11.48
N ILE A 147 -30.12 -17.07 11.29
CA ILE A 147 -29.70 -16.60 9.97
C ILE A 147 -28.50 -17.45 9.50
N ASN A 148 -28.64 -18.14 8.39
CA ASN A 148 -27.52 -18.81 7.74
C ASN A 148 -26.87 -17.86 6.73
N MET A 149 -25.75 -17.24 7.14
CA MET A 149 -25.01 -16.28 6.32
C MET A 149 -24.36 -16.92 5.09
N ASP A 150 -24.11 -18.22 5.10
CA ASP A 150 -23.56 -18.93 3.94
C ASP A 150 -24.51 -18.97 2.74
N ASN A 151 -25.80 -18.77 2.97
CA ASN A 151 -26.81 -18.71 1.94
C ASN A 151 -27.02 -17.31 1.36
N ILE A 152 -26.36 -16.28 1.93
CA ILE A 152 -26.52 -14.89 1.51
C ILE A 152 -25.31 -14.50 0.65
N LYS A 153 -25.52 -14.41 -0.66
CA LYS A 153 -24.48 -14.11 -1.65
C LYS A 153 -24.67 -12.74 -2.32
N THR A 154 -25.90 -12.26 -2.33
CA THR A 154 -26.29 -11.01 -3.02
C THR A 154 -26.91 -10.01 -2.05
N PHE A 155 -27.01 -8.76 -2.48
CA PHE A 155 -27.72 -7.71 -1.75
C PHE A 155 -29.21 -7.98 -1.62
N ASP A 156 -29.82 -8.57 -2.65
CA ASP A 156 -31.24 -8.89 -2.62
C ASP A 156 -31.57 -9.96 -1.59
N GLU A 157 -30.68 -10.91 -1.35
CA GLU A 157 -30.80 -11.92 -0.29
C GLU A 157 -30.52 -11.32 1.10
N LEU A 158 -29.61 -10.32 1.18
CA LEU A 158 -29.29 -9.64 2.44
C LEU A 158 -30.40 -8.68 2.90
N LEU A 159 -31.09 -8.03 1.97
CA LEU A 159 -32.07 -7.00 2.28
C LEU A 159 -33.21 -7.45 3.22
N PRO A 160 -33.85 -8.61 3.03
CA PRO A 160 -34.84 -9.14 3.96
C PRO A 160 -34.30 -9.34 5.37
N VAL A 161 -33.05 -9.80 5.49
CA VAL A 161 -32.38 -10.01 6.78
C VAL A 161 -32.16 -8.67 7.48
N LEU A 162 -31.69 -7.66 6.78
CA LEU A 162 -31.49 -6.31 7.35
C LEU A 162 -32.82 -5.68 7.81
N LYS A 163 -33.90 -5.85 7.05
CA LYS A 163 -35.24 -5.38 7.44
C LYS A 163 -35.73 -6.08 8.71
N MET A 164 -35.60 -7.40 8.78
CA MET A 164 -35.99 -8.18 9.95
C MET A 164 -35.18 -7.77 11.18
N ILE A 165 -33.86 -7.59 11.07
CA ILE A 165 -33.02 -7.11 12.17
C ILE A 165 -33.45 -5.74 12.63
N LYS A 166 -33.70 -4.79 11.71
CA LYS A 166 -34.13 -3.44 12.03
C LYS A 166 -35.46 -3.39 12.78
N GLU A 167 -36.38 -4.27 12.41
CA GLU A 167 -37.71 -4.36 13.05
C GLU A 167 -37.65 -4.97 14.46
N ASN A 168 -36.73 -5.90 14.69
CA ASN A 168 -36.66 -6.66 15.94
C ASN A 168 -35.56 -6.21 16.91
N GLU A 169 -34.64 -5.35 16.48
CA GLU A 169 -33.56 -4.78 17.29
C GLU A 169 -33.71 -3.24 17.40
N PRO A 170 -34.60 -2.72 18.27
CA PRO A 170 -34.89 -1.29 18.33
C PRO A 170 -33.68 -0.43 18.74
N ASN A 171 -32.71 -1.02 19.41
CA ASN A 171 -31.47 -0.35 19.79
C ASN A 171 -30.40 -0.36 18.69
N MET A 172 -30.62 -1.08 17.59
CA MET A 172 -29.73 -1.13 16.45
C MET A 172 -30.20 -0.12 15.40
N GLN A 173 -29.66 1.08 15.46
CA GLN A 173 -30.04 2.16 14.56
C GLN A 173 -29.76 1.85 13.10
N TYR A 174 -28.60 1.22 12.83
CA TYR A 174 -28.15 0.82 11.51
C TYR A 174 -27.80 -0.67 11.52
N PRO A 175 -28.58 -1.53 10.82
CA PRO A 175 -28.33 -2.96 10.76
C PRO A 175 -27.14 -3.34 9.87
N ILE A 176 -26.61 -2.38 9.12
CA ILE A 176 -25.39 -2.52 8.31
C ILE A 176 -24.54 -1.27 8.46
N ASP A 177 -23.23 -1.45 8.52
CA ASP A 177 -22.22 -0.39 8.50
C ASP A 177 -21.35 -0.54 7.23
N TRP A 178 -21.30 0.52 6.45
CA TRP A 178 -20.53 0.56 5.20
C TRP A 178 -19.11 1.12 5.34
N GLY A 179 -18.79 1.66 6.50
CA GLY A 179 -17.61 2.51 6.64
C GLY A 179 -17.79 3.87 5.92
N SER A 180 -17.11 4.88 6.39
CA SER A 180 -17.26 6.26 5.91
C SER A 180 -16.72 6.53 4.51
N ASP A 181 -15.89 5.65 3.98
CA ASP A 181 -15.10 5.79 2.75
C ASP A 181 -15.58 4.89 1.59
N ARG A 182 -16.64 4.11 1.81
CA ARG A 182 -17.15 3.16 0.80
C ARG A 182 -18.65 3.34 0.61
N THR A 183 -19.02 3.69 -0.61
CA THR A 183 -20.43 3.75 -1.00
C THR A 183 -20.92 2.39 -1.49
N PRO A 184 -22.23 2.08 -1.35
CA PRO A 184 -22.82 0.86 -1.92
C PRO A 184 -22.54 0.71 -3.41
N GLU A 185 -22.49 1.81 -4.15
CA GLU A 185 -22.19 1.83 -5.60
C GLU A 185 -20.81 1.26 -5.94
N ALA A 186 -19.82 1.42 -5.04
CA ALA A 186 -18.49 0.84 -5.25
C ALA A 186 -18.49 -0.69 -5.16
N LEU A 187 -19.51 -1.29 -4.53
CA LEU A 187 -19.68 -2.73 -4.40
C LEU A 187 -20.54 -3.31 -5.52
N MET A 188 -21.52 -2.55 -6.02
CA MET A 188 -22.42 -2.99 -7.11
C MET A 188 -21.71 -3.10 -8.48
N LYS A 189 -20.57 -2.43 -8.67
CA LYS A 189 -19.79 -2.50 -9.92
C LYS A 189 -19.06 -3.84 -10.15
N TYR A 190 -19.16 -4.78 -9.25
CA TYR A 190 -18.47 -6.08 -9.32
C TYR A 190 -19.44 -7.28 -9.47
N GLU A 191 -20.74 -7.02 -9.65
CA GLU A 191 -21.74 -8.08 -9.90
C GLU A 191 -21.99 -8.31 -11.41
N GLU A 192 -21.30 -7.59 -12.31
CA GLU A 192 -21.25 -7.83 -13.76
C GLU A 192 -19.94 -8.58 -14.11
#